data_4022a89ace4b39adc87f3e7f4a51097c
#
_entry.id   4022a89ace4b39adc87f3e7f4a51097c
#
_cell.length_a   1.000
_cell.length_b   1.000
_cell.length_c   1.000
_cell.angle_alpha   90.00
_cell.angle_beta   90.00
_cell.angle_gamma   90.00
#
_symmetry.space_group_name_H-M   'P 1'
#
loop_
_entity.id
_entity.type
_entity.pdbx_description
1 polymer ?
#
loop_
_entity_poly.entity_id
_entity_poly.type
_entity_poly.pdbx_seq_one_letter_code
_entity_poly.pdbx_strand_id
1 'polypeptide(L)'
;ANFEYEATYENVEGEPSIYARRGTRVNVDFPSQGTRLVVGDMFNAGKNLQDSADILGIGLTRDFTLIPTRNVRPKATQTFTLQRTSNVDVLVDGIVVQRLTLNAGSYNLSDIPLAEGTNDVELVITDSSGQEERIQFSVATGNDLLDSGEFEYSLMVGVPSESVGSEIEYQSSEYLAHGYLDYGITPWLTLGINAEGREDLYQYGLSSLVAT
;
A
#
# COMPACT_ATOMS: atom_id res chain seq x y z
N ALA A 1 -3.89 21.14 -5.03
CA ALA A 1 -3.05 20.89 -6.21
C ALA A 1 -1.62 21.31 -5.90
N ASN A 2 -0.68 20.53 -6.35
CA ASN A 2 0.75 20.76 -6.20
C ASN A 2 1.41 20.70 -7.59
N PHE A 3 2.28 21.68 -7.90
CA PHE A 3 3.11 21.67 -9.10
C PHE A 3 4.52 21.26 -8.72
N GLU A 4 5.07 20.27 -9.42
CA GLU A 4 6.42 19.75 -9.21
C GLU A 4 7.22 19.88 -10.49
N TYR A 5 8.43 20.42 -10.36
CA TYR A 5 9.44 20.51 -11.40
C TYR A 5 10.74 19.98 -10.84
N GLU A 6 11.31 18.99 -11.51
CA GLU A 6 12.55 18.36 -11.10
C GLU A 6 13.61 18.54 -12.18
N ALA A 7 14.80 18.97 -11.78
CA ALA A 7 15.96 19.10 -12.63
C ALA A 7 17.24 18.80 -11.85
N THR A 8 18.26 18.31 -12.54
CA THR A 8 19.60 18.09 -12.01
C THR A 8 20.59 19.01 -12.70
N TYR A 9 21.57 19.49 -11.95
CA TYR A 9 22.72 20.20 -12.47
C TYR A 9 23.99 19.47 -12.00
N GLU A 10 24.82 19.08 -12.94
CA GLU A 10 26.07 18.40 -12.68
C GLU A 10 27.25 19.25 -13.20
N ASN A 11 28.26 19.42 -12.37
CA ASN A 11 29.48 20.12 -12.74
C ASN A 11 30.68 19.32 -12.25
N VAL A 12 31.39 18.74 -13.20
CA VAL A 12 32.64 17.99 -12.97
C VAL A 12 33.81 18.82 -13.46
N GLU A 13 34.87 18.95 -12.67
CA GLU A 13 36.05 19.76 -13.03
C GLU A 13 36.70 19.18 -14.31
N GLY A 14 36.80 20.04 -15.32
CA GLY A 14 37.35 19.65 -16.62
C GLY A 14 36.33 19.19 -17.66
N GLU A 15 35.06 19.09 -17.29
CA GLU A 15 33.96 18.70 -18.17
C GLU A 15 32.91 19.83 -18.33
N PRO A 16 32.16 19.89 -19.45
CA PRO A 16 31.03 20.82 -19.55
C PRO A 16 29.98 20.52 -18.50
N SER A 17 29.47 21.57 -17.85
CA SER A 17 28.34 21.42 -16.93
C SER A 17 27.09 20.92 -17.65
N ILE A 18 26.39 19.96 -17.05
CA ILE A 18 25.17 19.35 -17.58
C ILE A 18 23.98 19.83 -16.76
N TYR A 19 22.97 20.33 -17.45
CA TYR A 19 21.66 20.60 -16.88
C TYR A 19 20.66 19.62 -17.49
N ALA A 20 19.96 18.84 -16.65
CA ALA A 20 18.98 17.87 -17.10
C ALA A 20 17.64 18.10 -16.39
N ARG A 21 16.56 18.26 -17.16
CA ARG A 21 15.19 18.20 -16.66
C ARG A 21 14.85 16.73 -16.38
N ARG A 22 14.30 16.45 -15.21
CA ARG A 22 13.91 15.10 -14.78
C ARG A 22 12.41 14.84 -14.83
N GLY A 23 11.61 15.92 -14.80
CA GLY A 23 10.17 15.79 -14.93
C GLY A 23 9.43 17.06 -14.57
N THR A 24 8.19 17.14 -15.02
CA THR A 24 7.25 18.23 -14.69
C THR A 24 5.86 17.65 -14.54
N ARG A 25 5.22 17.84 -13.38
CA ARG A 25 3.86 17.32 -13.13
C ARG A 25 3.03 18.18 -12.23
N VAL A 26 1.74 18.02 -12.34
CA VAL A 26 0.73 18.61 -11.46
C VAL A 26 0.02 17.46 -10.76
N ASN A 27 -0.01 17.50 -9.42
CA ASN A 27 -0.77 16.59 -8.59
C ASN A 27 -2.00 17.29 -8.02
N VAL A 28 -3.16 16.66 -8.10
CA VAL A 28 -4.41 17.12 -7.49
C VAL A 28 -4.90 16.03 -6.56
N ASP A 29 -4.90 16.30 -5.25
CA ASP A 29 -5.29 15.36 -4.23
C ASP A 29 -6.75 15.55 -3.84
N PHE A 30 -7.46 14.44 -3.66
CA PHE A 30 -8.83 14.35 -3.12
C PHE A 30 -8.82 13.53 -1.83
N PRO A 31 -8.43 14.14 -0.69
CA PRO A 31 -8.22 13.42 0.57
C PRO A 31 -9.44 12.65 1.08
N SER A 32 -10.66 13.17 0.85
CA SER A 32 -11.88 12.50 1.26
C SER A 32 -12.10 11.13 0.58
N GLN A 33 -11.51 10.95 -0.59
CA GLN A 33 -11.61 9.73 -1.39
C GLN A 33 -10.31 8.91 -1.39
N GLY A 34 -9.21 9.49 -0.84
CA GLY A 34 -7.89 8.89 -0.92
C GLY A 34 -7.39 8.76 -2.36
N THR A 35 -7.71 9.74 -3.21
CA THR A 35 -7.44 9.68 -4.66
C THR A 35 -6.51 10.81 -5.07
N ARG A 36 -5.54 10.51 -5.91
CA ARG A 36 -4.63 11.47 -6.54
C ARG A 36 -4.77 11.42 -8.05
N LEU A 37 -4.96 12.59 -8.65
CA LEU A 37 -4.83 12.82 -10.08
C LEU A 37 -3.45 13.42 -10.37
N VAL A 38 -2.74 12.84 -11.31
CA VAL A 38 -1.43 13.31 -11.78
C VAL A 38 -1.54 13.67 -13.26
N VAL A 39 -0.98 14.81 -13.66
CA VAL A 39 -0.89 15.23 -15.06
C VAL A 39 0.53 15.67 -15.32
N GLY A 40 1.20 15.06 -16.29
CA GLY A 40 2.60 15.36 -16.65
C GLY A 40 3.48 14.12 -16.67
N ASP A 41 4.77 14.31 -16.38
CA ASP A 41 5.75 13.23 -16.31
C ASP A 41 5.52 12.41 -15.04
N MET A 42 5.34 11.10 -15.21
CA MET A 42 5.11 10.19 -14.10
C MET A 42 5.72 8.82 -14.37
N PHE A 43 6.10 8.15 -13.30
CA PHE A 43 6.55 6.76 -13.35
C PHE A 43 5.36 5.82 -13.10
N ASN A 44 5.18 4.86 -13.99
CA ASN A 44 4.28 3.74 -13.82
C ASN A 44 5.08 2.53 -13.33
N ALA A 45 4.88 2.14 -12.09
CA ALA A 45 5.61 1.01 -11.50
C ALA A 45 5.22 -0.35 -12.11
N GLY A 46 4.11 -0.41 -12.82
CA GLY A 46 3.50 -1.69 -13.20
C GLY A 46 2.98 -2.46 -11.98
N LYS A 47 2.11 -3.41 -12.18
CA LYS A 47 1.68 -4.35 -11.13
C LYS A 47 1.57 -5.75 -11.71
N ASN A 48 2.06 -6.74 -10.96
CA ASN A 48 2.13 -8.13 -11.40
C ASN A 48 2.96 -8.33 -12.68
N LEU A 49 2.31 -8.68 -13.80
CA LEU A 49 2.94 -8.92 -15.10
C LEU A 49 3.02 -7.68 -16.01
N GLN A 50 2.63 -6.51 -15.50
CA GLN A 50 2.69 -5.27 -16.26
C GLN A 50 4.09 -4.68 -16.23
N ASP A 51 4.49 -4.08 -17.35
CA ASP A 51 5.78 -3.40 -17.45
C ASP A 51 5.77 -2.08 -16.68
N SER A 52 6.93 -1.73 -16.11
CA SER A 52 7.15 -0.38 -15.61
C SER A 52 7.61 0.54 -16.75
N ALA A 53 7.13 1.78 -16.74
CA ALA A 53 7.51 2.77 -17.74
C ALA A 53 7.43 4.19 -17.19
N ASP A 54 8.28 5.08 -17.68
CA ASP A 54 8.09 6.51 -17.55
C ASP A 54 7.12 6.97 -18.64
N ILE A 55 6.15 7.79 -18.28
CA ILE A 55 5.14 8.29 -19.21
C ILE A 55 4.87 9.78 -19.02
N LEU A 56 4.59 10.47 -20.10
CA LEU A 56 3.93 11.77 -20.08
C LEU A 56 2.45 11.56 -20.31
N GLY A 57 1.61 11.86 -19.30
CA GLY A 57 0.20 11.55 -19.43
C GLY A 57 -0.68 12.02 -18.28
N ILE A 58 -1.74 11.27 -18.06
CA ILE A 58 -2.71 11.48 -16.98
C ILE A 58 -2.83 10.18 -16.20
N GLY A 59 -2.72 10.28 -14.87
CA GLY A 59 -2.87 9.15 -13.94
C GLY A 59 -3.90 9.46 -12.86
N LEU A 60 -4.72 8.46 -12.51
CA LEU A 60 -5.65 8.50 -11.40
C LEU A 60 -5.38 7.29 -10.50
N THR A 61 -4.94 7.53 -9.27
CA THR A 61 -4.55 6.46 -8.35
C THR A 61 -5.24 6.62 -7.00
N ARG A 62 -5.49 5.52 -6.34
CA ARG A 62 -5.82 5.54 -4.92
C ARG A 62 -4.53 5.59 -4.10
N ASP A 63 -4.34 6.69 -3.38
CA ASP A 63 -3.17 6.95 -2.55
C ASP A 63 -3.57 6.92 -1.07
N PHE A 64 -3.20 5.85 -0.40
CA PHE A 64 -3.54 5.64 1.03
C PHE A 64 -2.84 6.64 1.95
N THR A 65 -1.77 7.30 1.50
CA THR A 65 -1.11 8.36 2.29
C THR A 65 -2.00 9.58 2.49
N LEU A 66 -3.02 9.75 1.65
CA LEU A 66 -4.02 10.82 1.75
C LEU A 66 -5.10 10.54 2.82
N ILE A 67 -5.22 9.28 3.27
CA ILE A 67 -6.21 8.82 4.25
C ILE A 67 -5.53 8.04 5.40
N PRO A 68 -4.54 8.61 6.09
CA PRO A 68 -3.67 7.89 7.03
C PRO A 68 -4.42 7.33 8.25
N THR A 69 -5.61 7.83 8.54
CA THR A 69 -6.45 7.37 9.65
C THR A 69 -7.36 6.20 9.29
N ARG A 70 -7.48 5.85 7.99
CA ARG A 70 -8.30 4.75 7.51
C ARG A 70 -7.49 3.45 7.52
N ASN A 71 -8.02 2.41 8.16
CA ASN A 71 -7.44 1.08 8.07
C ASN A 71 -7.81 0.46 6.73
N VAL A 72 -6.83 0.36 5.85
CA VAL A 72 -6.99 -0.24 4.51
C VAL A 72 -6.39 -1.64 4.42
N ARG A 73 -5.58 -2.01 5.42
CA ARG A 73 -4.94 -3.33 5.53
C ARG A 73 -5.54 -4.09 6.72
N PRO A 74 -5.62 -5.42 6.65
CA PRO A 74 -6.06 -6.21 7.78
C PRO A 74 -5.21 -5.95 9.02
N LYS A 75 -5.88 -5.77 10.16
CA LYS A 75 -5.23 -5.58 11.47
C LYS A 75 -5.77 -6.57 12.46
N ALA A 76 -4.93 -6.94 13.42
CA ALA A 76 -5.40 -7.67 14.58
C ALA A 76 -6.33 -6.76 15.39
N THR A 77 -7.60 -7.15 15.49
CA THR A 77 -8.57 -6.50 16.39
C THR A 77 -9.28 -7.57 17.20
N GLN A 78 -9.10 -7.54 18.51
CA GLN A 78 -9.79 -8.46 19.41
C GLN A 78 -10.35 -7.66 20.56
N THR A 79 -11.66 -7.76 20.79
CA THR A 79 -12.33 -7.18 21.95
C THR A 79 -12.43 -8.23 23.05
N PHE A 80 -12.03 -7.87 24.27
CA PHE A 80 -12.15 -8.70 25.45
C PHE A 80 -12.57 -7.86 26.66
N THR A 81 -13.16 -8.51 27.66
CA THR A 81 -13.67 -7.84 28.86
C THR A 81 -13.05 -8.44 30.10
N LEU A 82 -12.47 -7.57 30.93
CA LEU A 82 -11.89 -7.95 32.21
C LEU A 82 -12.87 -7.64 33.34
N GLN A 83 -13.14 -8.62 34.17
CA GLN A 83 -13.99 -8.45 35.37
C GLN A 83 -13.21 -7.82 36.54
N ARG A 84 -11.88 -7.97 36.52
CA ARG A 84 -10.95 -7.49 37.57
C ARG A 84 -9.68 -6.98 36.92
N THR A 85 -8.89 -6.25 37.70
CA THR A 85 -7.52 -5.89 37.28
C THR A 85 -6.72 -7.16 36.95
N SER A 86 -6.16 -7.23 35.76
CA SER A 86 -5.48 -8.41 35.21
C SER A 86 -4.20 -8.02 34.48
N ASN A 87 -3.25 -8.93 34.47
CA ASN A 87 -2.12 -8.88 33.56
C ASN A 87 -2.50 -9.61 32.28
N VAL A 88 -2.23 -8.98 31.14
CA VAL A 88 -2.51 -9.51 29.82
C VAL A 88 -1.20 -9.62 29.07
N ASP A 89 -0.76 -10.85 28.84
CA ASP A 89 0.36 -11.14 27.96
C ASP A 89 -0.19 -11.39 26.55
N VAL A 90 0.35 -10.66 25.57
CA VAL A 90 0.02 -10.82 24.16
C VAL A 90 1.14 -11.62 23.52
N LEU A 91 0.81 -12.79 22.99
CA LEU A 91 1.74 -13.64 22.28
C LEU A 91 1.41 -13.63 20.78
N VAL A 92 2.44 -13.63 19.95
CA VAL A 92 2.34 -13.84 18.50
C VAL A 92 3.25 -15.03 18.17
N ASP A 93 2.70 -16.06 17.55
CA ASP A 93 3.39 -17.30 17.22
C ASP A 93 4.14 -17.91 18.44
N GLY A 94 3.51 -17.82 19.62
CA GLY A 94 4.05 -18.30 20.88
C GLY A 94 5.10 -17.41 21.55
N ILE A 95 5.42 -16.24 20.98
CA ILE A 95 6.38 -15.27 21.51
C ILE A 95 5.65 -14.10 22.16
N VAL A 96 5.95 -13.79 23.42
CA VAL A 96 5.38 -12.63 24.11
C VAL A 96 5.90 -11.34 23.47
N VAL A 97 5.02 -10.59 22.81
CA VAL A 97 5.34 -9.31 22.13
C VAL A 97 4.93 -8.10 22.96
N GLN A 98 3.95 -8.26 23.86
CA GLN A 98 3.47 -7.17 24.70
C GLN A 98 2.98 -7.70 26.05
N ARG A 99 3.15 -6.90 27.10
CA ARG A 99 2.60 -7.12 28.44
C ARG A 99 1.87 -5.89 28.93
N LEU A 100 0.64 -6.07 29.37
CA LEU A 100 -0.25 -5.00 29.79
C LEU A 100 -0.78 -5.33 31.19
N THR A 101 -0.90 -4.31 32.08
CA THR A 101 -1.70 -4.41 33.30
C THR A 101 -2.92 -3.52 33.12
N LEU A 102 -4.10 -4.11 33.08
CA LEU A 102 -5.37 -3.45 32.75
C LEU A 102 -6.36 -3.60 33.90
N ASN A 103 -7.11 -2.56 34.18
CA ASN A 103 -8.20 -2.58 35.16
C ASN A 103 -9.43 -3.34 34.61
N ALA A 104 -10.44 -3.58 35.45
CA ALA A 104 -11.73 -4.06 34.98
C ALA A 104 -12.32 -3.14 33.92
N GLY A 105 -12.83 -3.70 32.81
CA GLY A 105 -13.34 -2.94 31.68
C GLY A 105 -13.31 -3.72 30.37
N SER A 106 -13.85 -3.12 29.31
CA SER A 106 -13.79 -3.66 27.95
C SER A 106 -12.66 -3.00 27.18
N TYR A 107 -11.86 -3.80 26.50
CA TYR A 107 -10.69 -3.38 25.77
C TYR A 107 -10.73 -3.90 24.34
N ASN A 108 -10.20 -3.10 23.43
CA ASN A 108 -9.92 -3.54 22.06
C ASN A 108 -8.40 -3.57 21.88
N LEU A 109 -7.88 -4.73 21.51
CA LEU A 109 -6.47 -4.91 21.19
C LEU A 109 -6.26 -4.57 19.73
N SER A 110 -5.60 -3.47 19.48
CA SER A 110 -5.19 -3.01 18.13
C SER A 110 -3.68 -2.74 18.14
N ASP A 111 -3.11 -2.69 16.95
CA ASP A 111 -1.69 -2.33 16.73
C ASP A 111 -0.68 -3.32 17.32
N ILE A 112 -1.00 -4.62 17.25
CA ILE A 112 -0.03 -5.68 17.56
C ILE A 112 1.01 -5.75 16.41
N PRO A 113 2.31 -5.82 16.72
CA PRO A 113 3.33 -6.06 15.69
C PRO A 113 3.19 -7.49 15.14
N LEU A 114 2.81 -7.60 13.87
CA LEU A 114 2.59 -8.86 13.18
C LEU A 114 3.57 -8.99 12.01
N ALA A 115 4.02 -10.21 11.73
CA ALA A 115 4.77 -10.54 10.52
C ALA A 115 3.83 -10.64 9.31
N GLU A 116 4.39 -10.64 8.10
CA GLU A 116 3.61 -10.95 6.90
C GLU A 116 3.19 -12.43 6.90
N GLY A 117 1.95 -12.68 6.48
CA GLY A 117 1.35 -14.03 6.49
C GLY A 117 0.28 -14.18 7.57
N THR A 118 0.03 -15.42 7.96
CA THR A 118 -0.90 -15.72 9.06
C THR A 118 -0.13 -15.76 10.39
N ASN A 119 -0.62 -15.03 11.36
CA ASN A 119 -0.06 -14.95 12.71
C ASN A 119 -1.06 -15.55 13.70
N ASP A 120 -0.62 -16.45 14.55
CA ASP A 120 -1.43 -16.98 15.65
C ASP A 120 -1.23 -16.09 16.89
N VAL A 121 -2.29 -15.38 17.26
CA VAL A 121 -2.29 -14.46 18.40
C VAL A 121 -2.98 -15.12 19.58
N GLU A 122 -2.31 -15.10 20.73
CA GLU A 122 -2.85 -15.59 22.00
C GLU A 122 -2.79 -14.49 23.06
N LEU A 123 -3.91 -14.24 23.73
CA LEU A 123 -3.96 -13.41 24.91
C LEU A 123 -4.00 -14.33 26.14
N VAL A 124 -3.02 -14.19 27.01
CA VAL A 124 -3.00 -14.86 28.32
C VAL A 124 -3.34 -13.84 29.37
N ILE A 125 -4.55 -13.96 29.92
CA ILE A 125 -5.13 -13.02 30.90
C ILE A 125 -5.03 -13.65 32.28
N THR A 126 -4.22 -13.07 33.16
CA THR A 126 -4.08 -13.53 34.55
C THR A 126 -4.68 -12.48 35.49
N ASP A 127 -5.74 -12.83 36.17
CA ASP A 127 -6.40 -11.95 37.13
C ASP A 127 -5.65 -11.84 38.48
N SER A 128 -6.09 -10.93 39.34
CA SER A 128 -5.49 -10.72 40.67
C SER A 128 -5.65 -11.92 41.63
N SER A 129 -6.46 -12.92 41.29
CA SER A 129 -6.59 -14.18 42.05
C SER A 129 -5.65 -15.29 41.52
N GLY A 130 -4.97 -15.04 40.41
CA GLY A 130 -4.12 -16.01 39.71
C GLY A 130 -4.87 -16.92 38.76
N GLN A 131 -6.15 -16.64 38.48
CA GLN A 131 -6.90 -17.35 37.45
C GLN A 131 -6.42 -16.90 36.07
N GLU A 132 -6.16 -17.88 35.20
CA GLU A 132 -5.69 -17.68 33.83
C GLU A 132 -6.82 -17.97 32.84
N GLU A 133 -7.04 -17.06 31.89
CA GLU A 133 -7.92 -17.21 30.72
C GLU A 133 -7.07 -17.02 29.45
N ARG A 134 -7.33 -17.82 28.43
CA ARG A 134 -6.64 -17.75 27.13
C ARG A 134 -7.63 -17.49 26.03
N ILE A 135 -7.35 -16.48 25.20
CA ILE A 135 -8.11 -16.16 23.99
C ILE A 135 -7.16 -16.33 22.81
N GLN A 136 -7.52 -17.20 21.89
CA GLN A 136 -6.71 -17.47 20.69
C GLN A 136 -7.49 -17.07 19.45
N PHE A 137 -6.80 -16.41 18.50
CA PHE A 137 -7.33 -16.06 17.19
C PHE A 137 -6.19 -15.91 16.18
N SER A 138 -6.48 -16.13 14.91
CA SER A 138 -5.50 -15.96 13.83
C SER A 138 -5.77 -14.67 13.07
N VAL A 139 -4.70 -13.99 12.67
CA VAL A 139 -4.75 -12.75 11.89
C VAL A 139 -3.88 -12.87 10.67
N ALA A 140 -4.48 -12.65 9.51
CA ALA A 140 -3.75 -12.54 8.27
C ALA A 140 -3.24 -11.11 8.07
N THR A 141 -1.97 -10.95 7.71
CA THR A 141 -1.36 -9.68 7.37
C THR A 141 -0.52 -9.80 6.10
N GLY A 142 -0.37 -8.69 5.39
CA GLY A 142 0.46 -8.61 4.20
C GLY A 142 0.40 -7.21 3.62
N ASN A 143 1.51 -6.74 3.05
CA ASN A 143 1.61 -5.38 2.50
C ASN A 143 0.61 -5.14 1.35
N ASP A 144 0.25 -6.18 0.61
CA ASP A 144 -0.68 -6.11 -0.52
C ASP A 144 -2.08 -6.63 -0.20
N LEU A 145 -2.31 -7.24 0.98
CA LEU A 145 -3.65 -7.61 1.42
C LEU A 145 -4.48 -6.35 1.71
N LEU A 146 -5.72 -6.37 1.25
CA LEU A 146 -6.70 -5.32 1.54
C LEU A 146 -7.72 -5.83 2.57
N ASP A 147 -8.10 -4.96 3.50
CA ASP A 147 -9.19 -5.28 4.42
C ASP A 147 -10.51 -5.47 3.67
N SER A 148 -11.45 -6.18 4.28
CA SER A 148 -12.75 -6.48 3.65
C SER A 148 -13.48 -5.20 3.22
N GLY A 149 -13.83 -5.11 1.94
CA GLY A 149 -14.48 -3.95 1.35
C GLY A 149 -13.56 -2.80 0.94
N GLU A 150 -12.26 -2.90 1.23
CA GLU A 150 -11.28 -1.94 0.73
C GLU A 150 -10.84 -2.28 -0.68
N PHE A 151 -10.43 -1.25 -1.43
CA PHE A 151 -9.96 -1.40 -2.79
C PHE A 151 -8.79 -0.49 -3.07
N GLU A 152 -7.94 -0.90 -3.99
CA GLU A 152 -6.80 -0.15 -4.51
C GLU A 152 -6.88 -0.12 -6.03
N TYR A 153 -6.60 1.02 -6.65
CA TYR A 153 -6.60 1.13 -8.10
C TYR A 153 -5.56 2.12 -8.58
N SER A 154 -5.13 1.92 -9.81
CA SER A 154 -4.38 2.88 -10.60
C SER A 154 -4.83 2.79 -12.05
N LEU A 155 -5.05 3.94 -12.66
CA LEU A 155 -5.37 4.08 -14.08
C LEU A 155 -4.44 5.14 -14.65
N MET A 156 -3.71 4.81 -15.70
CA MET A 156 -2.78 5.73 -16.35
C MET A 156 -2.90 5.61 -17.86
N VAL A 157 -2.79 6.76 -18.53
CA VAL A 157 -2.72 6.82 -19.99
C VAL A 157 -1.78 7.95 -20.40
N GLY A 158 -0.93 7.67 -21.36
CA GLY A 158 0.04 8.65 -21.85
C GLY A 158 0.89 8.12 -22.98
N VAL A 159 1.96 8.82 -23.24
CA VAL A 159 3.00 8.41 -24.17
C VAL A 159 4.23 7.99 -23.39
N PRO A 160 4.90 6.89 -23.76
CA PRO A 160 6.14 6.48 -23.13
C PRO A 160 7.21 7.57 -23.27
N SER A 161 8.07 7.67 -22.28
CA SER A 161 9.20 8.59 -22.28
C SER A 161 10.47 7.86 -21.82
N GLU A 162 11.60 8.31 -22.31
CA GLU A 162 12.91 7.77 -21.95
C GLU A 162 13.89 8.92 -21.69
N SER A 163 14.73 8.75 -20.67
CA SER A 163 15.80 9.71 -20.38
C SER A 163 17.03 9.38 -21.22
N VAL A 164 17.34 10.24 -22.20
CA VAL A 164 18.51 10.12 -23.07
C VAL A 164 19.49 11.24 -22.74
N GLY A 165 20.54 10.91 -22.00
CA GLY A 165 21.50 11.91 -21.54
C GLY A 165 20.87 12.93 -20.58
N SER A 166 20.79 14.20 -21.03
CA SER A 166 20.20 15.32 -20.27
C SER A 166 18.75 15.65 -20.66
N GLU A 167 18.18 14.96 -21.63
CA GLU A 167 16.86 15.26 -22.19
C GLU A 167 15.89 14.09 -21.95
N ILE A 168 14.58 14.42 -21.91
CA ILE A 168 13.52 13.43 -21.92
C ILE A 168 12.96 13.36 -23.33
N GLU A 169 13.04 12.21 -23.94
CA GLU A 169 12.45 11.92 -25.24
C GLU A 169 11.07 11.29 -25.08
N TYR A 170 10.07 11.81 -25.78
CA TYR A 170 8.69 11.32 -25.75
C TYR A 170 8.37 10.57 -27.04
N GLN A 171 7.97 9.31 -26.90
CA GLN A 171 7.60 8.45 -28.03
C GLN A 171 6.18 8.77 -28.49
N SER A 172 5.98 9.96 -29.07
CA SER A 172 4.66 10.50 -29.40
C SER A 172 3.84 9.71 -30.43
N SER A 173 4.46 8.77 -31.13
CA SER A 173 3.79 7.80 -32.03
C SER A 173 3.21 6.59 -31.29
N GLU A 174 3.55 6.41 -30.01
CA GLU A 174 3.12 5.28 -29.21
C GLU A 174 2.18 5.76 -28.10
N TYR A 175 1.32 4.88 -27.62
CA TYR A 175 0.55 5.12 -26.41
C TYR A 175 0.71 3.94 -25.45
N LEU A 176 0.60 4.25 -24.17
CA LEU A 176 0.50 3.28 -23.09
C LEU A 176 -0.74 3.60 -22.27
N ALA A 177 -1.62 2.63 -22.14
CA ALA A 177 -2.73 2.67 -21.20
C ALA A 177 -2.55 1.50 -20.21
N HIS A 178 -2.56 1.82 -18.93
CA HIS A 178 -2.33 0.86 -17.86
C HIS A 178 -3.36 1.03 -16.77
N GLY A 179 -3.88 -0.07 -16.26
CA GLY A 179 -4.81 -0.03 -15.14
C GLY A 179 -4.80 -1.30 -14.33
N TYR A 180 -5.07 -1.15 -13.03
CA TYR A 180 -5.39 -2.26 -12.15
C TYR A 180 -6.45 -1.86 -11.11
N LEU A 181 -7.13 -2.85 -10.60
CA LEU A 181 -8.07 -2.75 -9.49
C LEU A 181 -7.91 -4.00 -8.62
N ASP A 182 -7.60 -3.81 -7.35
CA ASP A 182 -7.60 -4.86 -6.33
C ASP A 182 -8.71 -4.60 -5.33
N TYR A 183 -9.36 -5.67 -4.86
CA TYR A 183 -10.46 -5.61 -3.93
C TYR A 183 -10.30 -6.66 -2.82
N GLY A 184 -10.36 -6.22 -1.57
CA GLY A 184 -10.38 -7.09 -0.39
C GLY A 184 -11.74 -7.75 -0.22
N ILE A 185 -11.80 -9.06 -0.48
CA ILE A 185 -13.02 -9.87 -0.29
C ILE A 185 -13.19 -10.21 1.19
N THR A 186 -12.10 -10.67 1.79
CA THR A 186 -11.99 -10.97 3.21
C THR A 186 -10.63 -10.46 3.71
N PRO A 187 -10.40 -10.38 5.04
CA PRO A 187 -9.09 -9.97 5.55
C PRO A 187 -7.92 -10.85 5.10
N TRP A 188 -8.18 -12.06 4.61
CA TRP A 188 -7.18 -13.03 4.14
C TRP A 188 -7.19 -13.27 2.63
N LEU A 189 -8.10 -12.60 1.87
CA LEU A 189 -8.23 -12.77 0.42
C LEU A 189 -8.45 -11.43 -0.28
N THR A 190 -7.50 -11.05 -1.13
CA THR A 190 -7.61 -9.94 -2.08
C THR A 190 -7.63 -10.49 -3.51
N LEU A 191 -8.57 -10.05 -4.32
CA LEU A 191 -8.64 -10.35 -5.75
C LEU A 191 -8.35 -9.10 -6.56
N GLY A 192 -7.65 -9.28 -7.67
CA GLY A 192 -7.28 -8.19 -8.56
C GLY A 192 -7.48 -8.50 -10.03
N ILE A 193 -7.68 -7.43 -10.77
CA ILE A 193 -7.67 -7.42 -12.24
C ILE A 193 -6.71 -6.35 -12.71
N ASN A 194 -6.03 -6.60 -13.81
CA ASN A 194 -5.18 -5.62 -14.46
C ASN A 194 -5.29 -5.70 -15.97
N ALA A 195 -5.00 -4.59 -16.63
CA ALA A 195 -4.97 -4.49 -18.08
C ALA A 195 -3.88 -3.51 -18.51
N GLU A 196 -3.22 -3.83 -19.60
CA GLU A 196 -2.26 -2.96 -20.27
C GLU A 196 -2.57 -2.96 -21.76
N GLY A 197 -2.50 -1.79 -22.40
CA GLY A 197 -2.66 -1.60 -23.84
C GLY A 197 -1.57 -0.72 -24.40
N ARG A 198 -0.92 -1.20 -25.45
CA ARG A 198 0.00 -0.46 -26.31
C ARG A 198 -0.52 -0.56 -27.75
N GLU A 199 0.12 0.11 -28.71
CA GLU A 199 -0.36 0.21 -30.08
C GLU A 199 -0.80 -1.14 -30.67
N ASP A 200 0.01 -2.20 -30.53
CA ASP A 200 -0.25 -3.53 -31.08
C ASP A 200 -0.37 -4.65 -30.03
N LEU A 201 -0.35 -4.30 -28.73
CA LEU A 201 -0.36 -5.29 -27.65
C LEU A 201 -1.39 -4.95 -26.60
N TYR A 202 -2.26 -5.93 -26.30
CA TYR A 202 -3.22 -5.86 -25.19
C TYR A 202 -2.98 -7.03 -24.25
N GLN A 203 -2.78 -6.72 -22.98
CA GLN A 203 -2.58 -7.71 -21.93
C GLN A 203 -3.67 -7.55 -20.87
N TYR A 204 -4.20 -8.68 -20.38
CA TYR A 204 -5.14 -8.72 -19.27
C TYR A 204 -4.67 -9.73 -18.25
N GLY A 205 -4.78 -9.42 -16.99
CA GLY A 205 -4.39 -10.29 -15.91
C GLY A 205 -5.42 -10.36 -14.79
N LEU A 206 -5.41 -11.50 -14.12
CA LEU A 206 -6.13 -11.73 -12.86
C LEU A 206 -5.09 -12.05 -11.79
N SER A 207 -5.30 -11.55 -10.59
CA SER A 207 -4.45 -11.81 -9.44
C SER A 207 -5.29 -12.23 -8.24
N SER A 208 -4.70 -13.07 -7.41
CA SER A 208 -5.26 -13.40 -6.10
C SER A 208 -4.13 -13.42 -5.08
N LEU A 209 -4.32 -12.78 -3.96
CA LEU A 209 -3.43 -12.82 -2.82
C LEU A 209 -4.18 -13.47 -1.66
N VAL A 210 -3.62 -14.54 -1.15
CA VAL A 210 -4.19 -15.33 -0.05
C VAL A 210 -3.15 -15.40 1.06
N ALA A 211 -3.51 -14.98 2.27
CA ALA A 211 -2.70 -15.25 3.44
C ALA A 211 -2.95 -16.69 3.91
N THR A 212 -1.90 -17.45 4.14
CA THR A 212 -1.92 -18.89 4.54
C THR A 212 -1.14 -19.08 5.83
#